data_6777e6528999bc30d6be5ea27c95e97e
#
_entry.id   6777e6528999bc30d6be5ea27c95e97e
#
_cell.length_a   1.000
_cell.length_b   1.000
_cell.length_c   1.000
_cell.angle_alpha   90.00
_cell.angle_beta   90.00
_cell.angle_gamma   90.00
#
_symmetry.space_group_name_H-M   'P 1'
#
loop_
_entity.id
_entity.type
_entity.pdbx_description
1 polymer ?
#
loop_
_entity_poly.entity_id
_entity_poly.type
_entity_poly.pdbx_seq_one_letter_code
_entity_poly.pdbx_strand_id
1 'polypeptide(L)'
;VKRTVAAKKTKAKANVKAGNVRLKAAPKAPAVHVRGTPLTIALPRGRILDEALPLFKRAGIDLGAAEKARAGRRLIIPIPEHDMRVLIVRDADVPAYVEHGAADLGIAGRDVLEEQDRDLYEPLDLGIGRCHLAVAEPEDHPVDEMARVHLRYATKFPELTRRHLQARGVVAEIIKLYGSIEIAPLVGLADRIVDLVSSGETLRQHRLREVETILEVSARLCVGRAAAKLRSDRIDDLVARLRAVI
;
A
#
# COMPACT_ATOMS: atom_id res chain seq x y z
N VAL A 1 10.46 -16.89 74.53
CA VAL A 1 10.82 -15.46 74.43
C VAL A 1 10.17 -14.93 73.18
N LYS A 2 9.04 -14.18 73.36
CA LYS A 2 8.30 -13.47 72.30
C LYS A 2 9.00 -12.15 71.99
N ARG A 3 9.28 -11.84 70.69
CA ARG A 3 9.60 -10.51 70.23
C ARG A 3 8.60 -10.05 69.22
N THR A 4 7.78 -9.08 69.62
CA THR A 4 6.84 -8.31 68.86
C THR A 4 7.59 -7.30 68.03
N VAL A 5 7.36 -7.27 66.68
CA VAL A 5 7.86 -6.22 65.78
C VAL A 5 6.67 -5.38 65.32
N ALA A 6 6.68 -4.13 65.75
CA ALA A 6 5.67 -3.13 65.43
C ALA A 6 5.88 -2.60 63.98
N ALA A 7 4.86 -2.65 63.13
CA ALA A 7 4.86 -2.07 61.81
C ALA A 7 4.46 -0.61 61.84
N LYS A 8 5.38 0.30 61.50
CA LYS A 8 5.11 1.72 61.25
C LYS A 8 4.44 1.91 59.88
N LYS A 9 3.18 2.33 59.88
CA LYS A 9 2.46 2.80 58.70
C LYS A 9 2.84 4.24 58.40
N THR A 10 3.60 4.48 57.35
CA THR A 10 3.85 5.82 56.80
C THR A 10 2.81 6.12 55.72
N LYS A 11 1.89 7.04 55.97
CA LYS A 11 0.94 7.56 54.98
C LYS A 11 1.64 8.66 54.17
N ALA A 12 2.01 8.32 52.91
CA ALA A 12 2.39 9.30 51.91
C ALA A 12 1.11 9.83 51.23
N LYS A 13 0.77 11.08 51.45
CA LYS A 13 -0.28 11.80 50.71
C LYS A 13 0.31 12.22 49.35
N ALA A 14 -0.07 11.55 48.29
CA ALA A 14 0.20 12.00 46.93
C ALA A 14 -0.79 13.12 46.57
N ASN A 15 -0.27 14.32 46.42
CA ASN A 15 -1.01 15.51 45.99
C ASN A 15 -0.96 15.57 44.46
N VAL A 16 -1.93 14.95 43.77
CA VAL A 16 -2.07 15.01 42.31
C VAL A 16 -2.77 16.30 41.94
N LYS A 17 -2.02 17.34 41.54
CA LYS A 17 -2.57 18.52 40.88
C LYS A 17 -3.11 18.09 39.51
N ALA A 18 -4.44 18.10 39.33
CA ALA A 18 -5.10 17.96 38.04
C ALA A 18 -4.72 19.18 37.16
N GLY A 19 -3.72 19.01 36.31
CA GLY A 19 -3.39 19.97 35.26
C GLY A 19 -4.46 19.90 34.18
N ASN A 20 -5.22 20.97 33.99
CA ASN A 20 -6.13 21.16 32.86
C ASN A 20 -5.32 21.16 31.56
N VAL A 21 -5.13 20.00 30.97
CA VAL A 21 -4.64 19.87 29.59
C VAL A 21 -5.78 20.29 28.67
N ARG A 22 -5.75 21.56 28.25
CA ARG A 22 -6.60 22.03 27.13
C ARG A 22 -6.19 21.23 25.90
N LEU A 23 -6.96 20.19 25.56
CA LEU A 23 -6.87 19.51 24.28
C LEU A 23 -7.12 20.58 23.21
N LYS A 24 -6.08 20.91 22.43
CA LYS A 24 -6.25 21.69 21.20
C LYS A 24 -7.25 20.92 20.35
N ALA A 25 -8.31 21.61 19.90
CA ALA A 25 -9.31 21.03 19.01
C ALA A 25 -8.60 20.28 17.89
N ALA A 26 -9.00 19.05 17.67
CA ALA A 26 -8.50 18.25 16.53
C ALA A 26 -8.65 19.08 15.25
N PRO A 27 -7.66 19.07 14.34
CA PRO A 27 -7.81 19.75 13.07
C PRO A 27 -9.10 19.23 12.41
N LYS A 28 -9.95 20.19 11.97
CA LYS A 28 -11.17 19.86 11.23
C LYS A 28 -10.79 18.84 10.16
N ALA A 29 -11.60 17.76 10.05
CA ALA A 29 -11.49 16.81 8.97
C ALA A 29 -11.31 17.57 7.64
N PRO A 30 -10.41 17.12 6.74
CA PRO A 30 -10.18 17.79 5.47
C PRO A 30 -11.53 17.97 4.78
N ALA A 31 -11.77 19.17 4.25
CA ALA A 31 -13.01 19.52 3.61
C ALA A 31 -13.32 18.50 2.50
N VAL A 32 -14.34 17.72 2.71
CA VAL A 32 -14.93 16.83 1.70
C VAL A 32 -15.12 17.65 0.44
N HIS A 33 -14.45 17.26 -0.64
CA HIS A 33 -14.62 17.64 -2.04
C HIS A 33 -15.54 18.85 -2.30
N VAL A 34 -15.06 20.06 -2.04
CA VAL A 34 -15.79 21.30 -2.33
C VAL A 34 -15.50 21.69 -3.77
N ARG A 35 -16.53 22.00 -4.56
CA ARG A 35 -16.37 22.65 -5.88
C ARG A 35 -15.46 23.87 -5.71
N GLY A 36 -14.39 23.96 -6.52
CA GLY A 36 -13.41 25.06 -6.44
C GLY A 36 -12.11 24.74 -5.67
N THR A 37 -11.94 23.54 -5.14
CA THR A 37 -10.64 23.09 -4.61
C THR A 37 -9.83 22.35 -5.67
N PRO A 38 -8.48 22.41 -5.66
CA PRO A 38 -7.64 21.67 -6.61
C PRO A 38 -7.93 20.17 -6.60
N LEU A 39 -7.92 19.53 -7.78
CA LEU A 39 -8.04 18.08 -7.90
C LEU A 39 -6.82 17.41 -7.24
N THR A 40 -7.05 16.54 -6.29
CA THR A 40 -5.97 15.92 -5.50
C THR A 40 -5.70 14.50 -5.96
N ILE A 41 -4.46 14.23 -6.37
CA ILE A 41 -4.01 12.91 -6.78
C ILE A 41 -2.98 12.35 -5.78
N ALA A 42 -3.20 11.13 -5.29
CA ALA A 42 -2.22 10.38 -4.48
C ALA A 42 -1.32 9.55 -5.38
N LEU A 43 -0.01 9.77 -5.29
CA LEU A 43 1.00 9.03 -6.04
C LEU A 43 1.92 8.26 -5.09
N PRO A 44 2.24 6.99 -5.40
CA PRO A 44 3.19 6.21 -4.62
C PRO A 44 4.62 6.71 -4.87
N ARG A 45 5.51 6.40 -3.93
CA ARG A 45 6.95 6.62 -4.14
C ARG A 45 7.55 5.49 -4.98
N GLY A 46 8.72 5.74 -5.58
CA GLY A 46 9.50 4.73 -6.28
C GLY A 46 9.11 4.54 -7.73
N ARG A 47 9.27 3.31 -8.25
CA ARG A 47 9.17 2.98 -9.67
C ARG A 47 7.86 3.47 -10.34
N ILE A 48 6.72 3.26 -9.69
CA ILE A 48 5.43 3.70 -10.26
C ILE A 48 5.40 5.22 -10.44
N LEU A 49 5.95 6.01 -9.51
CA LEU A 49 6.05 7.46 -9.68
C LEU A 49 6.92 7.81 -10.88
N ASP A 50 8.08 7.15 -11.01
CA ASP A 50 9.04 7.40 -12.09
C ASP A 50 8.44 7.15 -13.46
N GLU A 51 7.61 6.11 -13.59
CA GLU A 51 6.92 5.75 -14.83
C GLU A 51 5.64 6.60 -15.05
N ALA A 52 4.97 7.04 -13.98
CA ALA A 52 3.76 7.86 -14.06
C ALA A 52 4.05 9.29 -14.54
N LEU A 53 5.14 9.92 -14.08
CA LEU A 53 5.47 11.31 -14.45
C LEU A 53 5.58 11.50 -15.96
N PRO A 54 6.33 10.67 -16.73
CA PRO A 54 6.37 10.78 -18.19
C PRO A 54 5.01 10.51 -18.84
N LEU A 55 4.21 9.58 -18.29
CA LEU A 55 2.87 9.28 -18.79
C LEU A 55 1.95 10.51 -18.69
N PHE A 56 1.89 11.14 -17.52
CA PHE A 56 1.12 12.38 -17.32
C PHE A 56 1.61 13.51 -18.21
N LYS A 57 2.91 13.66 -18.39
CA LYS A 57 3.48 14.67 -19.29
C LYS A 57 3.03 14.47 -20.74
N ARG A 58 3.00 13.20 -21.24
CA ARG A 58 2.43 12.90 -22.57
C ARG A 58 0.96 13.24 -22.68
N ALA A 59 0.20 13.07 -21.59
CA ALA A 59 -1.20 13.46 -21.50
C ALA A 59 -1.43 14.99 -21.36
N GLY A 60 -0.37 15.80 -21.47
CA GLY A 60 -0.43 17.25 -21.35
C GLY A 60 -0.57 17.76 -19.90
N ILE A 61 -0.19 16.95 -18.91
CA ILE A 61 -0.28 17.28 -17.48
C ILE A 61 1.13 17.20 -16.89
N ASP A 62 1.77 18.35 -16.73
CA ASP A 62 3.13 18.39 -16.17
C ASP A 62 3.10 18.32 -14.63
N LEU A 63 3.54 17.20 -14.10
CA LEU A 63 3.73 16.96 -12.68
C LEU A 63 5.21 17.14 -12.24
N GLY A 64 6.04 17.81 -13.00
CA GLY A 64 7.49 17.96 -12.74
C GLY A 64 7.82 18.61 -11.39
N ALA A 65 6.90 19.39 -10.80
CA ALA A 65 7.07 19.88 -9.43
C ALA A 65 7.09 18.72 -8.41
N ALA A 66 6.36 17.61 -8.68
CA ALA A 66 6.39 16.42 -7.84
C ALA A 66 7.73 15.68 -7.93
N GLU A 67 8.36 15.65 -9.11
CA GLU A 67 9.70 15.11 -9.29
C GLU A 67 10.74 15.88 -8.48
N LYS A 68 10.74 17.22 -8.57
CA LYS A 68 11.65 18.09 -7.81
C LYS A 68 11.46 17.93 -6.28
N ALA A 69 10.22 17.72 -5.83
CA ALA A 69 9.91 17.53 -4.42
C ALA A 69 10.37 16.15 -3.89
N ARG A 70 10.69 15.20 -4.77
CA ARG A 70 11.17 13.86 -4.42
C ARG A 70 12.44 13.87 -3.57
N ALA A 71 13.37 14.79 -3.84
CA ALA A 71 14.58 15.00 -3.04
C ALA A 71 14.31 15.68 -1.69
N GLY A 72 13.12 16.24 -1.50
CA GLY A 72 12.70 16.98 -0.32
C GLY A 72 11.77 16.15 0.59
N ARG A 73 11.45 16.75 1.74
CA ARG A 73 10.47 16.17 2.69
C ARG A 73 9.03 16.65 2.42
N ARG A 74 8.81 17.38 1.32
CA ARG A 74 7.48 17.90 1.00
C ARG A 74 6.62 16.79 0.39
N LEU A 75 5.52 16.47 1.03
CA LEU A 75 4.60 15.40 0.64
C LEU A 75 3.34 15.92 -0.06
N ILE A 76 3.07 17.21 0.02
CA ILE A 76 1.94 17.90 -0.62
C ILE A 76 2.50 18.93 -1.57
N ILE A 77 2.24 18.76 -2.86
CA ILE A 77 2.84 19.54 -3.95
C ILE A 77 1.71 20.16 -4.77
N PRO A 78 1.54 21.49 -4.74
CA PRO A 78 0.60 22.16 -5.63
C PRO A 78 1.11 22.15 -7.07
N ILE A 79 0.17 21.98 -8.01
CA ILE A 79 0.36 22.09 -9.46
C ILE A 79 -0.63 23.12 -9.99
N PRO A 80 -0.35 24.43 -9.81
CA PRO A 80 -1.31 25.49 -10.11
C PRO A 80 -1.74 25.52 -11.58
N GLU A 81 -0.85 25.16 -12.50
CA GLU A 81 -1.08 25.18 -13.95
C GLU A 81 -2.21 24.24 -14.36
N HIS A 82 -2.49 23.22 -13.57
CA HIS A 82 -3.53 22.23 -13.81
C HIS A 82 -4.67 22.30 -12.78
N ASP A 83 -4.64 23.27 -11.87
CA ASP A 83 -5.51 23.31 -10.69
C ASP A 83 -5.55 21.96 -9.96
N MET A 84 -4.36 21.39 -9.77
CA MET A 84 -4.16 20.08 -9.14
C MET A 84 -3.25 20.18 -7.92
N ARG A 85 -3.27 19.11 -7.13
CA ARG A 85 -2.37 18.89 -5.99
C ARG A 85 -1.96 17.41 -5.96
N VAL A 86 -0.66 17.17 -5.83
CA VAL A 86 -0.10 15.82 -5.70
C VAL A 86 0.18 15.54 -4.21
N LEU A 87 -0.25 14.37 -3.75
CA LEU A 87 0.15 13.81 -2.46
C LEU A 87 1.12 12.66 -2.73
N ILE A 88 2.31 12.70 -2.13
CA ILE A 88 3.27 11.60 -2.20
C ILE A 88 3.15 10.75 -0.95
N VAL A 89 2.67 9.53 -1.09
CA VAL A 89 2.41 8.59 0.01
C VAL A 89 3.09 7.24 -0.23
N ARG A 90 2.95 6.28 0.67
CA ARG A 90 3.35 4.90 0.41
C ARG A 90 2.35 4.24 -0.54
N ASP A 91 2.81 3.29 -1.34
CA ASP A 91 1.98 2.51 -2.26
C ASP A 91 0.76 1.89 -1.57
N ALA A 92 0.99 1.20 -0.45
CA ALA A 92 -0.06 0.57 0.34
C ALA A 92 -1.07 1.55 0.97
N ASP A 93 -0.73 2.84 1.06
CA ASP A 93 -1.60 3.84 1.69
C ASP A 93 -2.49 4.56 0.65
N VAL A 94 -2.13 4.54 -0.64
CA VAL A 94 -2.86 5.25 -1.70
C VAL A 94 -4.36 4.93 -1.69
N PRO A 95 -4.79 3.66 -1.64
CA PRO A 95 -6.22 3.34 -1.64
C PRO A 95 -6.98 3.95 -0.46
N ALA A 96 -6.38 3.96 0.73
CA ALA A 96 -6.99 4.54 1.92
C ALA A 96 -7.15 6.08 1.79
N TYR A 97 -6.15 6.78 1.24
CA TYR A 97 -6.25 8.22 1.02
C TYR A 97 -7.36 8.57 0.04
N VAL A 98 -7.59 7.74 -0.97
CA VAL A 98 -8.63 7.92 -1.98
C VAL A 98 -10.01 7.58 -1.42
N GLU A 99 -10.16 6.44 -0.77
CA GLU A 99 -11.43 5.99 -0.18
C GLU A 99 -11.98 6.99 0.84
N HIS A 100 -11.11 7.51 1.72
CA HIS A 100 -11.49 8.48 2.75
C HIS A 100 -11.53 9.94 2.25
N GLY A 101 -11.36 10.18 0.95
CA GLY A 101 -11.49 11.50 0.34
C GLY A 101 -10.38 12.49 0.67
N ALA A 102 -9.25 12.05 1.20
CA ALA A 102 -8.05 12.87 1.34
C ALA A 102 -7.38 13.13 -0.03
N ALA A 103 -7.57 12.23 -0.97
CA ALA A 103 -7.32 12.40 -2.39
C ALA A 103 -8.58 12.09 -3.20
N ASP A 104 -8.77 12.74 -4.35
CA ASP A 104 -9.87 12.48 -5.29
C ASP A 104 -9.63 11.19 -6.07
N LEU A 105 -8.37 10.96 -6.41
CA LEU A 105 -7.89 9.82 -7.18
C LEU A 105 -6.46 9.47 -6.78
N GLY A 106 -5.99 8.31 -7.21
CA GLY A 106 -4.64 7.85 -6.94
C GLY A 106 -4.14 6.85 -7.97
N ILE A 107 -2.85 6.55 -7.90
CA ILE A 107 -2.24 5.46 -8.66
C ILE A 107 -1.75 4.41 -7.67
N ALA A 108 -2.21 3.18 -7.84
CA ALA A 108 -1.79 2.04 -7.04
C ALA A 108 -1.60 0.79 -7.91
N GLY A 109 -0.74 -0.11 -7.48
CA GLY A 109 -0.62 -1.42 -8.12
C GLY A 109 -1.91 -2.23 -7.94
N ARG A 110 -2.26 -3.04 -8.95
CA ARG A 110 -3.40 -3.96 -8.89
C ARG A 110 -3.31 -4.89 -7.68
N ASP A 111 -2.09 -5.31 -7.32
CA ASP A 111 -1.78 -6.10 -6.13
C ASP A 111 -2.28 -5.45 -4.84
N VAL A 112 -2.02 -4.14 -4.68
CA VAL A 112 -2.45 -3.38 -3.49
C VAL A 112 -3.97 -3.18 -3.48
N LEU A 113 -4.57 -2.90 -4.64
CA LEU A 113 -6.02 -2.71 -4.75
C LEU A 113 -6.77 -4.00 -4.42
N GLU A 114 -6.37 -5.12 -5.01
CA GLU A 114 -7.01 -6.42 -4.77
C GLU A 114 -6.71 -7.01 -3.37
N GLU A 115 -5.53 -6.73 -2.80
CA GLU A 115 -5.22 -7.14 -1.43
C GLU A 115 -6.10 -6.43 -0.40
N GLN A 116 -6.39 -5.14 -0.61
CA GLN A 116 -7.16 -4.34 0.34
C GLN A 116 -8.65 -4.36 0.08
N ASP A 117 -9.10 -4.72 -1.12
CA ASP A 117 -10.49 -4.83 -1.56
C ASP A 117 -11.36 -3.61 -1.14
N ARG A 118 -10.84 -2.39 -1.40
CA ARG A 118 -11.51 -1.15 -1.03
C ARG A 118 -12.53 -0.71 -2.07
N ASP A 119 -13.54 0.02 -1.61
CA ASP A 119 -14.63 0.50 -2.45
C ASP A 119 -14.21 1.70 -3.33
N LEU A 120 -13.46 1.43 -4.39
CA LEU A 120 -12.92 2.39 -5.34
C LEU A 120 -13.33 2.06 -6.78
N TYR A 121 -13.34 3.06 -7.68
CA TYR A 121 -13.42 2.85 -9.11
C TYR A 121 -12.01 2.74 -9.70
N GLU A 122 -11.83 1.82 -10.64
CA GLU A 122 -10.58 1.61 -11.37
C GLU A 122 -10.81 1.85 -12.88
N PRO A 123 -10.97 3.10 -13.33
CA PRO A 123 -11.35 3.39 -14.71
C PRO A 123 -10.28 3.07 -15.74
N LEU A 124 -9.02 2.90 -15.35
CA LEU A 124 -7.92 2.81 -16.29
C LEU A 124 -6.73 1.98 -15.75
N ASP A 125 -6.32 1.00 -16.54
CA ASP A 125 -5.00 0.37 -16.44
C ASP A 125 -3.98 1.28 -17.13
N LEU A 126 -2.97 1.73 -16.39
CA LEU A 126 -1.96 2.65 -16.90
C LEU A 126 -0.85 1.97 -17.69
N GLY A 127 -0.79 0.64 -17.67
CA GLY A 127 0.20 -0.16 -18.38
C GLY A 127 1.64 -0.02 -17.86
N ILE A 128 1.85 0.68 -16.75
CA ILE A 128 3.14 0.91 -16.11
C ILE A 128 3.29 0.05 -14.84
N GLY A 129 4.50 -0.03 -14.30
CA GLY A 129 4.79 -0.79 -13.09
C GLY A 129 4.57 -2.29 -13.25
N ARG A 130 4.66 -2.83 -14.47
CA ARG A 130 4.35 -4.24 -14.77
C ARG A 130 5.24 -5.21 -13.99
N CYS A 131 4.59 -6.18 -13.37
CA CYS A 131 5.19 -7.33 -12.69
C CYS A 131 4.10 -8.39 -12.50
N HIS A 132 4.42 -9.47 -11.80
CA HIS A 132 3.40 -10.45 -11.43
C HIS A 132 3.59 -10.89 -9.97
N LEU A 133 2.51 -11.31 -9.34
CA LEU A 133 2.53 -11.94 -8.03
C LEU A 133 2.69 -13.44 -8.23
N ALA A 134 3.72 -14.04 -7.64
CA ALA A 134 4.03 -15.44 -7.83
C ALA A 134 4.27 -16.17 -6.51
N VAL A 135 4.01 -17.47 -6.53
CA VAL A 135 4.50 -18.41 -5.52
C VAL A 135 5.94 -18.79 -5.89
N ALA A 136 6.84 -18.73 -4.92
CA ALA A 136 8.21 -19.21 -5.08
C ALA A 136 8.64 -20.12 -3.91
N GLU A 137 9.56 -21.03 -4.20
CA GLU A 137 10.09 -22.00 -3.25
C GLU A 137 11.61 -22.18 -3.43
N PRO A 138 12.33 -22.75 -2.45
CA PRO A 138 13.75 -23.09 -2.61
C PRO A 138 13.99 -24.05 -3.78
N GLU A 139 15.00 -23.73 -4.61
CA GLU A 139 15.38 -24.60 -5.77
C GLU A 139 15.84 -25.97 -5.31
N ASP A 140 16.64 -26.02 -4.22
CA ASP A 140 17.26 -27.24 -3.71
C ASP A 140 16.29 -28.12 -2.92
N HIS A 141 15.16 -27.58 -2.48
CA HIS A 141 14.17 -28.28 -1.63
C HIS A 141 12.74 -28.00 -2.11
N PRO A 142 12.33 -28.57 -3.26
CA PRO A 142 10.96 -28.43 -3.73
C PRO A 142 9.95 -28.92 -2.71
N VAL A 143 8.87 -28.16 -2.54
CA VAL A 143 7.83 -28.45 -1.54
C VAL A 143 6.77 -29.35 -2.16
N ASP A 144 6.61 -30.56 -1.61
CA ASP A 144 5.48 -31.42 -1.95
C ASP A 144 4.27 -31.03 -1.10
N GLU A 145 3.31 -30.37 -1.72
CA GLU A 145 2.07 -29.91 -1.05
C GLU A 145 1.23 -31.08 -0.53
N MET A 146 1.29 -32.23 -1.18
CA MET A 146 0.48 -33.40 -0.79
C MET A 146 1.08 -34.18 0.35
N ALA A 147 2.39 -34.16 0.50
CA ALA A 147 3.11 -34.89 1.57
C ALA A 147 3.23 -34.10 2.87
N ARG A 148 3.07 -32.77 2.82
CA ARG A 148 3.22 -31.90 4.02
C ARG A 148 1.89 -31.68 4.74
N VAL A 149 1.86 -32.02 6.00
CA VAL A 149 0.68 -31.82 6.89
C VAL A 149 0.53 -30.35 7.29
N HIS A 150 1.62 -29.57 7.27
CA HIS A 150 1.63 -28.17 7.70
C HIS A 150 2.52 -27.35 6.78
N LEU A 151 1.89 -26.61 5.87
CA LEU A 151 2.55 -25.69 4.95
C LEU A 151 2.52 -24.26 5.47
N ARG A 152 3.61 -23.53 5.30
CA ARG A 152 3.74 -22.13 5.71
C ARG A 152 4.14 -21.27 4.51
N TYR A 153 3.37 -20.21 4.27
CA TYR A 153 3.61 -19.23 3.22
C TYR A 153 3.93 -17.88 3.86
N ALA A 154 5.08 -17.29 3.54
CA ALA A 154 5.41 -15.93 3.95
C ALA A 154 5.08 -14.95 2.82
N THR A 155 4.40 -13.84 3.15
CA THR A 155 3.96 -12.88 2.12
C THR A 155 3.66 -11.50 2.70
N LYS A 156 3.71 -10.49 1.83
CA LYS A 156 3.16 -9.15 2.06
C LYS A 156 1.66 -9.08 1.73
N PHE A 157 1.13 -10.08 1.01
CA PHE A 157 -0.21 -10.14 0.42
C PHE A 157 -1.04 -11.31 0.97
N PRO A 158 -1.41 -11.28 2.27
CA PRO A 158 -2.10 -12.41 2.91
C PRO A 158 -3.48 -12.70 2.32
N GLU A 159 -4.25 -11.69 1.87
CA GLU A 159 -5.59 -11.91 1.33
C GLU A 159 -5.54 -12.53 -0.07
N LEU A 160 -4.66 -12.03 -0.93
CA LEU A 160 -4.44 -12.62 -2.25
C LEU A 160 -3.94 -14.06 -2.14
N THR A 161 -2.98 -14.31 -1.22
CA THR A 161 -2.46 -15.65 -0.96
C THR A 161 -3.56 -16.58 -0.45
N ARG A 162 -4.40 -16.12 0.49
CA ARG A 162 -5.51 -16.92 1.05
C ARG A 162 -6.50 -17.30 -0.04
N ARG A 163 -6.94 -16.34 -0.86
CA ARG A 163 -7.88 -16.59 -1.97
C ARG A 163 -7.31 -17.60 -2.95
N HIS A 164 -6.04 -17.49 -3.30
CA HIS A 164 -5.36 -18.41 -4.20
C HIS A 164 -5.30 -19.84 -3.63
N LEU A 165 -4.85 -20.00 -2.38
CA LEU A 165 -4.77 -21.31 -1.71
C LEU A 165 -6.15 -21.95 -1.55
N GLN A 166 -7.17 -21.17 -1.18
CA GLN A 166 -8.55 -21.66 -1.05
C GLN A 166 -9.11 -22.16 -2.39
N ALA A 167 -8.85 -21.44 -3.50
CA ALA A 167 -9.29 -21.87 -4.83
C ALA A 167 -8.66 -23.22 -5.26
N ARG A 168 -7.48 -23.54 -4.73
CA ARG A 168 -6.77 -24.81 -4.97
C ARG A 168 -7.08 -25.89 -3.93
N GLY A 169 -7.84 -25.59 -2.88
CA GLY A 169 -8.09 -26.51 -1.78
C GLY A 169 -6.88 -26.77 -0.88
N VAL A 170 -5.88 -25.89 -0.90
CA VAL A 170 -4.66 -26.00 -0.09
C VAL A 170 -4.87 -25.33 1.27
N VAL A 171 -4.57 -26.07 2.35
CA VAL A 171 -4.59 -25.53 3.72
C VAL A 171 -3.16 -25.22 4.14
N ALA A 172 -2.91 -23.94 4.48
CA ALA A 172 -1.59 -23.50 4.90
C ALA A 172 -1.68 -22.37 5.93
N GLU A 173 -0.63 -22.23 6.72
CA GLU A 173 -0.41 -21.05 7.56
C GLU A 173 0.15 -19.90 6.71
N ILE A 174 -0.42 -18.70 6.84
CA ILE A 174 0.04 -17.51 6.14
C ILE A 174 0.72 -16.59 7.15
N ILE A 175 2.02 -16.36 6.95
CA ILE A 175 2.86 -15.50 7.78
C ILE A 175 3.00 -14.16 7.09
N LYS A 176 2.37 -13.11 7.64
CA LYS A 176 2.47 -11.76 7.08
C LYS A 176 3.81 -11.13 7.43
N LEU A 177 4.54 -10.72 6.40
CA LEU A 177 5.78 -9.93 6.50
C LEU A 177 5.60 -8.58 5.80
N TYR A 178 6.49 -7.63 6.09
CA TYR A 178 6.46 -6.28 5.51
C TYR A 178 7.62 -6.00 4.57
N GLY A 179 8.59 -6.92 4.48
CA GLY A 179 9.77 -6.87 3.60
C GLY A 179 10.69 -8.04 3.85
N SER A 180 11.72 -8.19 3.02
CA SER A 180 12.71 -9.29 3.07
C SER A 180 12.04 -10.67 3.07
N ILE A 181 11.03 -10.83 2.24
CA ILE A 181 10.20 -12.04 2.20
C ILE A 181 11.01 -13.21 1.67
N GLU A 182 11.94 -12.96 0.74
CA GLU A 182 12.86 -13.91 0.13
C GLU A 182 13.77 -14.65 1.12
N ILE A 183 13.97 -14.07 2.32
CA ILE A 183 14.79 -14.70 3.37
C ILE A 183 14.00 -15.76 4.15
N ALA A 184 12.68 -15.67 4.18
CA ALA A 184 11.85 -16.51 5.04
C ALA A 184 12.08 -18.03 4.84
N PRO A 185 12.18 -18.57 3.62
CA PRO A 185 12.50 -19.99 3.43
C PRO A 185 13.92 -20.36 3.86
N LEU A 186 14.89 -19.47 3.68
CA LEU A 186 16.29 -19.72 3.97
C LEU A 186 16.57 -19.87 5.48
N VAL A 187 15.75 -19.23 6.30
CA VAL A 187 15.84 -19.31 7.77
C VAL A 187 14.81 -20.28 8.38
N GLY A 188 14.08 -21.03 7.54
CA GLY A 188 13.09 -21.99 7.99
C GLY A 188 11.81 -21.39 8.59
N LEU A 189 11.55 -20.10 8.33
CA LEU A 189 10.32 -19.43 8.78
C LEU A 189 9.12 -19.89 7.95
N ALA A 190 9.28 -20.07 6.65
CA ALA A 190 8.22 -20.51 5.73
C ALA A 190 8.76 -21.57 4.77
N ASP A 191 7.86 -22.34 4.16
CA ASP A 191 8.21 -23.33 3.15
C ASP A 191 8.19 -22.72 1.76
N ARG A 192 7.29 -21.76 1.52
CA ARG A 192 7.11 -20.97 0.30
C ARG A 192 6.92 -19.51 0.60
N ILE A 193 7.10 -18.71 -0.41
CA ILE A 193 6.76 -17.28 -0.38
C ILE A 193 5.75 -16.94 -1.46
N VAL A 194 5.03 -15.84 -1.24
CA VAL A 194 4.26 -15.16 -2.29
C VAL A 194 4.72 -13.71 -2.34
N ASP A 195 5.33 -13.32 -3.46
CA ASP A 195 5.87 -11.98 -3.63
C ASP A 195 5.79 -11.51 -5.08
N LEU A 196 6.01 -10.20 -5.28
CA LEU A 196 6.06 -9.59 -6.60
C LEU A 196 7.37 -9.90 -7.32
N VAL A 197 7.25 -10.37 -8.53
CA VAL A 197 8.36 -10.70 -9.41
C VAL A 197 8.31 -9.80 -10.65
N SER A 198 9.40 -9.08 -10.90
CA SER A 198 9.56 -8.24 -12.09
C SER A 198 10.55 -8.87 -13.07
N SER A 199 11.81 -9.05 -12.67
CA SER A 199 12.86 -9.68 -13.48
C SER A 199 13.26 -11.07 -12.98
N GLY A 200 12.77 -11.48 -11.81
CA GLY A 200 13.18 -12.70 -11.12
C GLY A 200 14.58 -12.67 -10.52
N GLU A 201 15.31 -11.54 -10.62
CA GLU A 201 16.70 -11.46 -10.16
C GLU A 201 16.83 -11.68 -8.65
N THR A 202 15.93 -11.11 -7.86
CA THR A 202 15.92 -11.30 -6.41
C THR A 202 15.72 -12.78 -6.03
N LEU A 203 14.82 -13.47 -6.72
CA LEU A 203 14.59 -14.90 -6.49
C LEU A 203 15.85 -15.71 -6.79
N ARG A 204 16.48 -15.48 -7.96
CA ARG A 204 17.72 -16.17 -8.36
C ARG A 204 18.85 -15.96 -7.36
N GLN A 205 19.05 -14.73 -6.86
CA GLN A 205 20.09 -14.42 -5.86
C GLN A 205 19.89 -15.19 -4.54
N HIS A 206 18.64 -15.51 -4.21
CA HIS A 206 18.28 -16.26 -2.99
C HIS A 206 17.98 -17.74 -3.27
N ARG A 207 18.32 -18.26 -4.46
CA ARG A 207 18.08 -19.65 -4.87
C ARG A 207 16.60 -20.07 -4.70
N LEU A 208 15.72 -19.16 -5.07
CA LEU A 208 14.29 -19.43 -5.14
C LEU A 208 13.86 -19.56 -6.60
N ARG A 209 12.93 -20.46 -6.87
CA ARG A 209 12.30 -20.62 -8.18
C ARG A 209 10.82 -20.27 -8.10
N GLU A 210 10.31 -19.71 -9.15
CA GLU A 210 8.87 -19.52 -9.31
C GLU A 210 8.19 -20.87 -9.55
N VAL A 211 7.07 -21.10 -8.87
CA VAL A 211 6.24 -22.30 -9.02
C VAL A 211 4.99 -21.96 -9.80
N GLU A 212 4.37 -20.82 -9.54
CA GLU A 212 3.08 -20.47 -10.08
C GLU A 212 2.87 -18.96 -10.04
N THR A 213 2.27 -18.39 -11.09
CA THR A 213 1.80 -17.01 -11.13
C THR A 213 0.38 -16.93 -10.58
N ILE A 214 0.15 -16.02 -9.61
CA ILE A 214 -1.17 -15.78 -9.01
C ILE A 214 -1.91 -14.67 -9.75
N LEU A 215 -1.21 -13.56 -10.07
CA LEU A 215 -1.82 -12.34 -10.58
C LEU A 215 -0.84 -11.55 -11.44
N GLU A 216 -1.28 -11.15 -12.64
CA GLU A 216 -0.58 -10.13 -13.42
C GLU A 216 -0.86 -8.74 -12.86
N VAL A 217 0.19 -7.96 -12.63
CA VAL A 217 0.13 -6.68 -11.95
C VAL A 217 0.59 -5.56 -12.86
N SER A 218 -0.22 -4.50 -12.89
CA SER A 218 0.11 -3.19 -13.45
C SER A 218 -0.46 -2.09 -12.54
N ALA A 219 0.03 -0.87 -12.68
CA ALA A 219 -0.52 0.25 -11.93
C ALA A 219 -1.85 0.70 -12.52
N ARG A 220 -2.82 0.95 -11.66
CA ARG A 220 -4.18 1.38 -11.97
C ARG A 220 -4.43 2.80 -11.49
N LEU A 221 -5.21 3.55 -12.26
CA LEU A 221 -5.83 4.77 -11.75
C LEU A 221 -7.04 4.37 -10.91
N CYS A 222 -7.05 4.73 -9.63
CA CYS A 222 -8.18 4.50 -8.73
C CYS A 222 -8.83 5.84 -8.34
N VAL A 223 -10.14 5.85 -8.21
CA VAL A 223 -10.97 7.04 -7.99
C VAL A 223 -11.94 6.81 -6.85
N GLY A 224 -12.02 7.75 -5.91
CA GLY A 224 -12.99 7.70 -4.82
C GLY A 224 -14.42 7.90 -5.32
N ARG A 225 -15.38 7.16 -4.78
CA ARG A 225 -16.79 7.23 -5.20
C ARG A 225 -17.39 8.63 -5.09
N ALA A 226 -17.05 9.35 -4.02
CA ALA A 226 -17.50 10.73 -3.86
C ALA A 226 -16.92 11.66 -4.92
N ALA A 227 -15.62 11.54 -5.19
CA ALA A 227 -14.94 12.32 -6.23
C ALA A 227 -15.49 12.02 -7.61
N ALA A 228 -15.74 10.76 -7.95
CA ALA A 228 -16.34 10.34 -9.21
C ALA A 228 -17.70 10.99 -9.48
N LYS A 229 -18.49 11.26 -8.42
CA LYS A 229 -19.79 11.94 -8.55
C LYS A 229 -19.67 13.47 -8.56
N LEU A 230 -18.83 14.04 -7.70
CA LEU A 230 -18.78 15.48 -7.47
C LEU A 230 -17.83 16.21 -8.43
N ARG A 231 -16.94 15.49 -9.10
CA ARG A 231 -15.88 15.99 -9.98
C ARG A 231 -15.77 15.21 -11.28
N SER A 232 -16.88 14.57 -11.71
CA SER A 232 -16.93 13.71 -12.91
C SER A 232 -16.24 14.37 -14.10
N ASP A 233 -16.62 15.61 -14.45
CA ASP A 233 -16.11 16.28 -15.65
C ASP A 233 -14.58 16.37 -15.68
N ARG A 234 -13.98 16.67 -14.54
CA ARG A 234 -12.50 16.77 -14.42
C ARG A 234 -11.81 15.42 -14.43
N ILE A 235 -12.43 14.43 -13.79
CA ILE A 235 -11.90 13.06 -13.72
C ILE A 235 -12.00 12.39 -15.08
N ASP A 236 -13.13 12.57 -15.78
CA ASP A 236 -13.37 12.01 -17.11
C ASP A 236 -12.42 12.63 -18.16
N ASP A 237 -12.17 13.97 -18.11
CA ASP A 237 -11.16 14.61 -18.94
C ASP A 237 -9.76 14.03 -18.68
N LEU A 238 -9.37 13.88 -17.43
CA LEU A 238 -8.07 13.27 -17.04
C LEU A 238 -7.96 11.83 -17.57
N VAL A 239 -8.99 11.00 -17.36
CA VAL A 239 -9.04 9.62 -17.83
C VAL A 239 -8.95 9.57 -19.37
N ALA A 240 -9.66 10.43 -20.07
CA ALA A 240 -9.62 10.49 -21.52
C ALA A 240 -8.22 10.86 -22.06
N ARG A 241 -7.57 11.86 -21.46
CA ARG A 241 -6.19 12.25 -21.81
C ARG A 241 -5.19 11.14 -21.56
N LEU A 242 -5.27 10.48 -20.41
CA LEU A 242 -4.38 9.36 -20.10
C LEU A 242 -4.60 8.18 -21.04
N ARG A 243 -5.87 7.85 -21.34
CA ARG A 243 -6.20 6.76 -22.27
C ARG A 243 -5.67 7.01 -23.69
N ALA A 244 -5.58 8.26 -24.12
CA ALA A 244 -5.05 8.62 -25.43
C ALA A 244 -3.54 8.41 -25.60
N VAL A 245 -2.81 8.18 -24.50
CA VAL A 245 -1.33 8.07 -24.51
C VAL A 245 -0.81 6.74 -23.93
N ILE A 246 -1.70 5.84 -23.53
CA ILE A 246 -1.39 4.47 -23.14
C ILE A 246 -1.39 3.57 -24.37
#